data_87101fd3c4cf81f6c7350c446f00e733
#
_entry.id   87101fd3c4cf81f6c7350c446f00e733
#
_cell.length_a   1.000
_cell.length_b   1.000
_cell.length_c   1.000
_cell.angle_alpha   90.00
_cell.angle_beta   90.00
_cell.angle_gamma   90.00
#
_symmetry.space_group_name_H-M   'P 1'
#
loop_
_entity.id
_entity.type
_entity.pdbx_description
1 polymer ?
#
loop_
_entity_poly.entity_id
_entity_poly.type
_entity_poly.pdbx_seq_one_letter_code
_entity_poly.pdbx_strand_id
1 'polypeptide(L)'
;AMWKASELEQRNAALSTSVGADRSSRETLADYGNPTGAHRFRFIHRDADGIPEQHEHIEDVVFIKSGAGTLLVGGDMVNRTGSRGTAIAGGTPYPVGAGDMLHIPAGTPHGYLVPDGGHITYVLVRVPAFVGAGG
;
A
#
# COMPACT_ATOMS: atom_id res chain seq x y z
N ALA A 1 -5.95 -12.33 15.94
CA ALA A 1 -4.50 -12.20 15.69
C ALA A 1 -3.94 -10.92 16.32
N MET A 2 -2.68 -10.94 16.63
CA MET A 2 -2.01 -9.77 17.18
C MET A 2 -0.55 -9.75 16.71
N TRP A 3 -0.08 -8.57 16.33
CA TRP A 3 1.33 -8.36 15.97
C TRP A 3 1.91 -7.27 16.84
N LYS A 4 2.90 -7.63 17.66
CA LYS A 4 3.58 -6.67 18.54
C LYS A 4 4.48 -5.74 17.73
N ALA A 5 4.70 -4.52 18.23
CA ALA A 5 5.60 -3.56 17.58
C ALA A 5 7.00 -4.13 17.37
N SER A 6 7.55 -4.83 18.36
CA SER A 6 8.88 -5.46 18.26
C SER A 6 8.92 -6.54 17.17
N GLU A 7 7.85 -7.28 16.98
CA GLU A 7 7.74 -8.29 15.94
C GLU A 7 7.71 -7.63 14.56
N LEU A 8 6.95 -6.55 14.39
CA LEU A 8 6.91 -5.81 13.14
C LEU A 8 8.27 -5.16 12.82
N GLU A 9 8.99 -4.68 13.82
CA GLU A 9 10.35 -4.17 13.62
C GLU A 9 11.31 -5.26 13.10
N GLN A 10 11.23 -6.46 13.66
CA GLN A 10 12.03 -7.59 13.20
C GLN A 10 11.68 -7.97 11.75
N ARG A 11 10.40 -7.98 11.41
CA ARG A 11 9.95 -8.26 10.05
C ARG A 11 10.40 -7.19 9.08
N ASN A 12 10.38 -5.91 9.47
CA ASN A 12 10.89 -4.83 8.65
C ASN A 12 12.38 -5.01 8.36
N ALA A 13 13.17 -5.36 9.37
CA ALA A 13 14.60 -5.62 9.18
C ALA A 13 14.83 -6.75 8.17
N ALA A 14 14.08 -7.85 8.28
CA ALA A 14 14.17 -8.96 7.34
C ALA A 14 13.74 -8.55 5.93
N LEU A 15 12.65 -7.84 5.77
CA LEU A 15 12.18 -7.37 4.46
C LEU A 15 13.16 -6.42 3.81
N SER A 16 13.82 -5.57 4.57
CA SER A 16 14.79 -4.60 4.03
C SER A 16 16.00 -5.27 3.38
N THR A 17 16.29 -6.52 3.72
CA THR A 17 17.39 -7.29 3.14
C THR A 17 16.96 -8.22 2.01
N SER A 18 15.67 -8.28 1.69
CA SER A 18 15.12 -9.18 0.68
C SER A 18 14.32 -8.43 -0.40
N VAL A 19 14.69 -7.19 -0.65
CA VAL A 19 14.04 -6.33 -1.65
C VAL A 19 14.25 -6.90 -3.05
N GLY A 20 13.16 -7.03 -3.80
CA GLY A 20 13.17 -7.52 -5.17
C GLY A 20 13.56 -6.48 -6.21
N ALA A 21 13.44 -6.84 -7.49
CA ALA A 21 13.79 -5.95 -8.60
C ALA A 21 12.93 -4.69 -8.66
N ASP A 22 11.68 -4.76 -8.19
CA ASP A 22 10.78 -3.61 -8.08
C ASP A 22 11.04 -2.73 -6.85
N ARG A 23 12.12 -2.99 -6.14
CA ARG A 23 12.55 -2.29 -4.93
C ARG A 23 11.52 -2.35 -3.81
N SER A 24 10.78 -3.46 -3.74
CA SER A 24 9.89 -3.75 -2.62
C SER A 24 10.05 -5.19 -2.16
N SER A 25 9.65 -5.43 -0.93
CA SER A 25 9.50 -6.77 -0.37
C SER A 25 8.23 -6.81 0.47
N ARG A 26 7.62 -7.98 0.57
CA ARG A 26 6.33 -8.08 1.24
C ARG A 26 6.15 -9.43 1.91
N GLU A 27 5.30 -9.42 2.92
CA GLU A 27 4.88 -10.60 3.64
C GLU A 27 3.38 -10.54 3.88
N THR A 28 2.69 -11.65 3.68
CA THR A 28 1.29 -11.75 4.08
C THR A 28 1.25 -12.11 5.55
N LEU A 29 0.74 -11.20 6.37
CA LEU A 29 0.58 -11.43 7.81
C LEU A 29 -0.61 -12.34 8.10
N ALA A 30 -1.71 -12.10 7.41
CA ALA A 30 -2.90 -12.94 7.49
C ALA A 30 -3.74 -12.77 6.23
N ASP A 31 -4.37 -13.85 5.80
CA ASP A 31 -5.27 -13.83 4.65
C ASP A 31 -6.55 -14.56 5.04
N TYR A 32 -7.63 -13.79 5.18
CA TYR A 32 -8.94 -14.31 5.48
C TYR A 32 -9.78 -14.40 4.21
N GLY A 33 -9.09 -14.64 3.09
CA GLY A 33 -9.69 -14.63 1.77
C GLY A 33 -10.64 -15.77 1.53
N ASN A 34 -11.83 -15.39 1.17
CA ASN A 34 -12.76 -16.25 0.45
C ASN A 34 -13.45 -15.34 -0.58
N PRO A 35 -14.19 -15.93 -1.53
CA PRO A 35 -14.77 -15.14 -2.60
C PRO A 35 -15.70 -14.01 -2.16
N THR A 36 -16.23 -14.04 -0.95
CA THR A 36 -17.27 -13.11 -0.53
C THR A 36 -16.90 -12.22 0.64
N GLY A 37 -15.79 -12.49 1.32
CA GLY A 37 -15.44 -11.73 2.51
C GLY A 37 -13.96 -11.55 2.71
N ALA A 38 -13.24 -11.59 1.62
CA ALA A 38 -11.79 -11.52 1.66
C ALA A 38 -11.30 -10.23 2.29
N HIS A 39 -10.50 -10.36 3.31
CA HIS A 39 -9.64 -9.27 3.75
C HIS A 39 -8.25 -9.83 4.01
N ARG A 40 -7.24 -8.97 3.81
CA ARG A 40 -5.85 -9.40 3.82
C ARG A 40 -4.99 -8.36 4.52
N PHE A 41 -4.09 -8.86 5.37
CA PHE A 41 -3.11 -8.05 6.07
C PHE A 41 -1.74 -8.33 5.47
N ARG A 42 -1.12 -7.32 4.87
CA ARG A 42 0.23 -7.40 4.31
C ARG A 42 1.15 -6.44 5.00
N PHE A 43 2.41 -6.82 5.09
CA PHE A 43 3.49 -5.96 5.56
C PHE A 43 4.41 -5.73 4.38
N ILE A 44 4.62 -4.46 4.02
CA ILE A 44 5.32 -4.09 2.78
C ILE A 44 6.43 -3.10 3.11
N HIS A 45 7.61 -3.37 2.56
CA HIS A 45 8.76 -2.49 2.62
C HIS A 45 9.10 -2.03 1.20
N ARG A 46 9.30 -0.72 1.01
CA ARG A 46 9.71 -0.12 -0.26
C ARG A 46 10.89 0.81 -0.04
N ASP A 47 11.88 0.75 -0.93
CA ASP A 47 13.01 1.68 -0.92
C ASP A 47 13.17 2.46 -2.23
N ALA A 48 12.16 2.45 -3.06
CA ALA A 48 12.02 3.26 -4.26
C ALA A 48 10.55 3.45 -4.59
N ASP A 49 10.24 4.27 -5.57
CA ASP A 49 8.88 4.54 -6.01
C ASP A 49 8.17 3.25 -6.42
N GLY A 50 6.92 3.13 -6.00
CA GLY A 50 6.06 2.03 -6.41
C GLY A 50 5.41 2.28 -7.76
N ILE A 51 4.93 1.20 -8.38
CA ILE A 51 4.15 1.28 -9.61
C ILE A 51 2.77 1.86 -9.24
N PRO A 52 2.27 2.86 -9.97
CA PRO A 52 0.91 3.37 -9.76
C PRO A 52 -0.15 2.30 -9.94
N GLU A 53 -1.13 2.29 -9.05
CA GLU A 53 -2.21 1.30 -9.04
C GLU A 53 -3.57 1.95 -8.91
N GLN A 54 -4.59 1.26 -9.42
CA GLN A 54 -5.98 1.62 -9.26
C GLN A 54 -6.81 0.34 -9.20
N HIS A 55 -7.55 0.16 -8.10
CA HIS A 55 -8.35 -1.04 -7.85
C HIS A 55 -9.82 -0.65 -7.76
N GLU A 56 -10.68 -1.35 -8.50
CA GLU A 56 -12.10 -1.02 -8.59
C GLU A 56 -12.96 -1.72 -7.53
N HIS A 57 -12.48 -2.85 -7.00
CA HIS A 57 -13.30 -3.74 -6.16
C HIS A 57 -12.73 -3.95 -4.76
N ILE A 58 -11.66 -3.26 -4.43
CA ILE A 58 -11.02 -3.35 -3.12
C ILE A 58 -10.62 -1.96 -2.63
N GLU A 59 -10.55 -1.82 -1.32
CA GLU A 59 -10.07 -0.63 -0.65
C GLU A 59 -8.85 -0.99 0.20
N ASP A 60 -7.97 -0.02 0.37
CA ASP A 60 -6.77 -0.18 1.17
C ASP A 60 -6.80 0.73 2.40
N VAL A 61 -6.54 0.16 3.56
CA VAL A 61 -6.23 0.91 4.79
C VAL A 61 -4.76 0.71 5.08
N VAL A 62 -4.04 1.79 5.25
CA VAL A 62 -2.58 1.78 5.36
C VAL A 62 -2.13 2.40 6.66
N PHE A 63 -1.26 1.71 7.38
CA PHE A 63 -0.63 2.19 8.60
C PHE A 63 0.87 2.25 8.38
N ILE A 64 1.44 3.46 8.35
CA ILE A 64 2.88 3.64 8.17
C ILE A 64 3.58 3.28 9.48
N LYS A 65 4.51 2.34 9.42
CA LYS A 65 5.22 1.84 10.61
C LYS A 65 6.64 2.34 10.71
N SER A 66 7.29 2.63 9.58
CA SER A 66 8.70 3.01 9.56
C SER A 66 8.99 3.84 8.31
N GLY A 67 9.96 4.74 8.41
CA GLY A 67 10.39 5.55 7.28
C GLY A 67 9.47 6.71 6.95
N ALA A 68 9.65 7.26 5.76
CA ALA A 68 8.87 8.39 5.27
C ALA A 68 8.85 8.39 3.74
N GLY A 69 7.81 8.96 3.18
CA GLY A 69 7.64 9.08 1.75
C GLY A 69 6.46 9.98 1.42
N THR A 70 5.93 9.81 0.22
CA THR A 70 4.74 10.53 -0.23
C THR A 70 3.76 9.54 -0.84
N LEU A 71 2.50 9.64 -0.48
CA LEU A 71 1.43 8.93 -1.19
C LEU A 71 0.76 9.91 -2.14
N LEU A 72 0.84 9.63 -3.44
CA LEU A 72 0.14 10.37 -4.47
C LEU A 72 -1.22 9.71 -4.69
N VAL A 73 -2.31 10.48 -4.54
CA VAL A 73 -3.67 9.95 -4.56
C VAL A 73 -4.55 10.75 -5.50
N GLY A 74 -5.36 10.07 -6.29
CA GLY A 74 -6.27 10.67 -7.24
C GLY A 74 -5.61 10.93 -8.59
N GLY A 75 -6.18 11.81 -9.37
CA GLY A 75 -5.74 12.08 -10.73
C GLY A 75 -6.16 10.99 -11.71
N ASP A 76 -5.43 10.88 -12.79
CA ASP A 76 -5.71 9.93 -13.86
C ASP A 76 -4.51 9.01 -14.12
N MET A 77 -4.78 7.72 -14.24
CA MET A 77 -3.74 6.75 -14.59
C MET A 77 -3.28 6.95 -16.03
N VAL A 78 -1.96 6.92 -16.23
CA VAL A 78 -1.34 6.98 -17.54
C VAL A 78 -0.95 5.57 -17.96
N ASN A 79 -1.25 5.21 -19.21
CA ASN A 79 -0.96 3.89 -19.79
C ASN A 79 -1.43 2.73 -18.88
N ARG A 80 -2.66 2.83 -18.44
CA ARG A 80 -3.24 1.82 -17.55
C ARG A 80 -3.43 0.49 -18.26
N THR A 81 -2.98 -0.58 -17.61
CA THR A 81 -3.23 -1.97 -18.01
C THR A 81 -3.67 -2.75 -16.77
N GLY A 82 -4.92 -3.17 -16.74
CA GLY A 82 -5.48 -3.77 -15.54
C GLY A 82 -5.49 -2.78 -14.38
N SER A 83 -4.86 -3.15 -13.26
CA SER A 83 -4.76 -2.31 -12.07
C SER A 83 -3.50 -1.43 -12.02
N ARG A 84 -2.66 -1.47 -13.03
CA ARG A 84 -1.36 -0.80 -13.04
C ARG A 84 -1.24 0.23 -14.15
N GLY A 85 -0.44 1.26 -13.93
CA GLY A 85 -0.11 2.26 -14.92
C GLY A 85 1.36 2.65 -14.82
N THR A 86 1.81 3.53 -15.73
CA THR A 86 3.19 4.01 -15.75
C THR A 86 3.37 5.29 -14.95
N ALA A 87 2.30 6.04 -14.76
CA ALA A 87 2.31 7.32 -14.03
C ALA A 87 0.88 7.68 -13.60
N ILE A 88 0.79 8.69 -12.77
CA ILE A 88 -0.47 9.37 -12.44
C ILE A 88 -0.34 10.81 -12.90
N ALA A 89 -1.28 11.25 -13.73
CA ALA A 89 -1.38 12.66 -14.14
C ALA A 89 -2.28 13.39 -13.14
N GLY A 90 -1.73 14.43 -12.50
CA GLY A 90 -2.44 15.12 -11.43
C GLY A 90 -2.37 14.36 -10.11
N GLY A 91 -3.43 14.43 -9.33
CA GLY A 91 -3.46 13.85 -8.01
C GLY A 91 -2.95 14.77 -6.92
N THR A 92 -3.14 14.36 -5.68
CA THR A 92 -2.74 15.11 -4.50
C THR A 92 -1.62 14.38 -3.77
N PRO A 93 -0.46 15.00 -3.54
CA PRO A 93 0.60 14.39 -2.76
C PRO A 93 0.33 14.57 -1.26
N TYR A 94 0.43 13.48 -0.53
CA TYR A 94 0.35 13.46 0.93
C TYR A 94 1.69 12.98 1.49
N PRO A 95 2.52 13.86 2.07
CA PRO A 95 3.69 13.40 2.81
C PRO A 95 3.26 12.53 3.97
N VAL A 96 3.91 11.38 4.12
CA VAL A 96 3.58 10.40 5.16
C VAL A 96 4.82 9.95 5.90
N GLY A 97 4.65 9.58 7.15
CA GLY A 97 5.70 9.06 8.00
C GLY A 97 5.15 8.11 9.04
N ALA A 98 6.04 7.55 9.85
CA ALA A 98 5.68 6.58 10.87
C ALA A 98 4.55 7.08 11.77
N GLY A 99 3.53 6.27 11.98
CA GLY A 99 2.35 6.61 12.76
C GLY A 99 1.17 7.13 11.95
N ASP A 100 1.37 7.49 10.69
CA ASP A 100 0.28 7.98 9.84
C ASP A 100 -0.61 6.82 9.37
N MET A 101 -1.87 7.14 9.19
CA MET A 101 -2.88 6.21 8.69
C MET A 101 -3.57 6.81 7.46
N LEU A 102 -3.79 5.99 6.45
CA LEU A 102 -4.44 6.41 5.21
C LEU A 102 -5.53 5.44 4.82
N HIS A 103 -6.51 5.95 4.12
CA HIS A 103 -7.55 5.16 3.46
C HIS A 103 -7.57 5.50 1.98
N ILE A 104 -7.45 4.47 1.15
CA ILE A 104 -7.50 4.59 -0.31
C ILE A 104 -8.79 3.91 -0.77
N PRO A 105 -9.82 4.69 -1.13
CA PRO A 105 -11.07 4.11 -1.61
C PRO A 105 -10.89 3.36 -2.93
N ALA A 106 -11.83 2.47 -3.22
CA ALA A 106 -11.90 1.82 -4.52
C ALA A 106 -11.99 2.85 -5.65
N GLY A 107 -11.41 2.53 -6.79
CA GLY A 107 -11.43 3.39 -7.96
C GLY A 107 -10.48 4.59 -7.89
N THR A 108 -9.65 4.68 -6.86
CA THR A 108 -8.76 5.83 -6.67
C THR A 108 -7.35 5.47 -7.10
N PRO A 109 -6.80 6.17 -8.12
CA PRO A 109 -5.39 6.03 -8.48
C PRO A 109 -4.48 6.39 -7.31
N HIS A 110 -3.42 5.61 -7.11
CA HIS A 110 -2.47 5.90 -6.04
C HIS A 110 -1.09 5.33 -6.35
N GLY A 111 -0.07 5.96 -5.77
CA GLY A 111 1.30 5.51 -5.90
C GLY A 111 2.13 5.97 -4.71
N TYR A 112 3.07 5.12 -4.30
CA TYR A 112 4.01 5.42 -3.23
C TYR A 112 5.29 5.98 -3.81
N LEU A 113 5.71 7.14 -3.34
CA LEU A 113 6.96 7.79 -3.74
C LEU A 113 7.93 7.76 -2.57
N VAL A 114 9.12 7.27 -2.82
CA VAL A 114 10.16 7.11 -1.79
C VAL A 114 11.41 7.87 -2.24
N PRO A 115 11.93 8.81 -1.44
CA PRO A 115 13.14 9.53 -1.81
C PRO A 115 14.35 8.59 -1.87
N ASP A 116 15.32 8.95 -2.70
CA ASP A 116 16.58 8.20 -2.84
C ASP A 116 17.25 7.99 -1.48
N GLY A 117 17.64 6.75 -1.21
CA GLY A 117 18.25 6.37 0.06
C GLY A 117 17.27 6.22 1.22
N GLY A 118 15.99 6.51 1.00
CA GLY A 118 14.94 6.37 2.00
C GLY A 118 14.21 5.02 1.90
N HIS A 119 13.24 4.86 2.77
CA HIS A 119 12.33 3.73 2.73
C HIS A 119 11.00 4.10 3.36
N ILE A 120 9.99 3.33 3.06
CA ILE A 120 8.69 3.36 3.72
C ILE A 120 8.26 1.92 3.98
N THR A 121 7.81 1.65 5.20
CA THR A 121 7.30 0.33 5.58
C THR A 121 5.92 0.50 6.20
N TYR A 122 4.98 -0.30 5.75
CA TYR A 122 3.58 -0.13 6.16
C TYR A 122 2.83 -1.44 6.24
N VAL A 123 1.81 -1.44 7.10
CA VAL A 123 0.78 -2.48 7.10
C VAL A 123 -0.31 -2.05 6.12
N LEU A 124 -0.64 -2.93 5.22
CA LEU A 124 -1.74 -2.77 4.27
C LEU A 124 -2.85 -3.72 4.65
N VAL A 125 -4.01 -3.16 4.97
CA VAL A 125 -5.23 -3.94 5.18
C VAL A 125 -6.10 -3.76 3.95
N ARG A 126 -6.25 -4.81 3.17
CA ARG A 126 -7.04 -4.80 1.95
C ARG A 126 -8.38 -5.47 2.20
N VAL A 127 -9.45 -4.76 1.90
CA VAL A 127 -10.83 -5.22 2.11
C VAL A 127 -11.63 -5.07 0.84
N PRO A 128 -12.71 -5.87 0.65
CA PRO A 128 -13.62 -5.66 -0.47
C PRO A 128 -14.22 -4.25 -0.43
N ALA A 129 -14.41 -3.65 -1.58
CA ALA A 129 -15.06 -2.36 -1.68
C ALA A 129 -16.51 -2.48 -1.18
N PHE A 130 -16.92 -1.50 -0.41
CA PHE A 130 -18.30 -1.43 0.03
C PHE A 130 -19.19 -1.07 -1.17
N VAL A 131 -20.02 -2.01 -1.55
CA VAL A 131 -21.09 -1.76 -2.51
C VAL A 131 -22.29 -1.41 -1.65
N GLY A 132 -22.51 -0.16 -1.43
CA GLY A 132 -23.42 0.34 -0.42
C GLY A 132 -24.81 -0.27 -0.44
N ALA A 133 -25.37 -0.54 0.73
CA ALA A 133 -26.71 -1.08 0.89
C ALA A 133 -27.80 -0.10 0.44
N GLY A 134 -27.49 1.13 0.34
CA GLY A 134 -28.39 2.16 -0.19
C GLY A 134 -28.00 2.58 -1.59
N GLY A 135 -27.11 1.84 -2.11
CA GLY A 135 -26.51 2.11 -3.40
C GLY A 135 -25.17 1.48 -3.38
#